data_f8d1bb3fab6ff976d18564f7bae96f04
#
_entry.id   f8d1bb3fab6ff976d18564f7bae96f04
#
_cell.length_a   1.000
_cell.length_b   1.000
_cell.length_c   1.000
_cell.angle_alpha   90.00
_cell.angle_beta   90.00
_cell.angle_gamma   90.00
#
_symmetry.space_group_name_H-M   'P 1'
#
loop_
_entity.id
_entity.type
_entity.pdbx_description
1 polymer ?
#
loop_
_entity_poly.entity_id
_entity_poly.type
_entity_poly.pdbx_seq_one_letter_code
_entity_poly.pdbx_strand_id
1 'polypeptide(L)'
;MSEAVSTPLADSFRRLIAQHGPMPVTRYMGESNARYYTTRDPLGAAGDFTTAPEISQMFGEMAGLWLADIWTRAGRPEDALYVELGPGRGTLAKDALRAMASQGLRPQVHLVEGSEALRTVQGAALAGAQFHDSLDSLPTDRPILL
;
A
#
# COMPACT_ATOMS: atom_id res chain seq x y z
N MET A 1 4.58 -1.32 40.04
CA MET A 1 5.38 -1.60 38.82
C MET A 1 4.57 -2.57 37.99
N SER A 2 3.96 -2.11 36.89
CA SER A 2 3.20 -2.98 35.97
C SER A 2 4.20 -3.87 35.24
N GLU A 3 4.12 -5.17 35.40
CA GLU A 3 4.88 -6.12 34.55
C GLU A 3 4.45 -5.88 33.11
N ALA A 4 5.39 -5.43 32.29
CA ALA A 4 5.18 -5.29 30.85
C ALA A 4 4.93 -6.69 30.28
N VAL A 5 3.74 -6.94 29.77
CA VAL A 5 3.40 -8.20 29.09
C VAL A 5 4.37 -8.38 27.93
N SER A 6 5.27 -9.36 28.04
CA SER A 6 6.21 -9.66 26.97
C SER A 6 5.48 -10.28 25.79
N THR A 7 5.72 -9.76 24.58
CA THR A 7 5.20 -10.33 23.34
C THR A 7 6.27 -11.22 22.70
N PRO A 8 5.89 -12.21 21.86
CA PRO A 8 6.87 -13.04 21.15
C PRO A 8 7.88 -12.25 20.33
N LEU A 9 7.48 -11.08 19.81
CA LEU A 9 8.39 -10.17 19.06
C LEU A 9 9.38 -9.47 20.00
N ALA A 10 8.92 -9.00 21.16
CA ALA A 10 9.80 -8.38 22.17
C ALA A 10 10.88 -9.37 22.65
N ASP A 11 10.52 -10.64 22.86
CA ASP A 11 11.48 -11.67 23.27
C ASP A 11 12.48 -12.00 22.15
N SER A 12 12.05 -11.98 20.89
CA SER A 12 12.95 -12.10 19.74
C SER A 12 13.95 -10.95 19.69
N PHE A 13 13.48 -9.71 19.86
CA PHE A 13 14.37 -8.54 19.89
C PHE A 13 15.36 -8.59 21.05
N ARG A 14 14.93 -8.97 22.26
CA ARG A 14 15.83 -9.11 23.42
C ARG A 14 16.93 -10.13 23.13
N ARG A 15 16.61 -11.28 22.55
CA ARG A 15 17.61 -12.30 22.18
C ARG A 15 18.59 -11.78 21.14
N LEU A 16 18.11 -11.13 20.07
CA LEU A 16 18.96 -10.57 19.04
C LEU A 16 19.91 -9.50 19.57
N ILE A 17 19.40 -8.61 20.42
CA ILE A 17 20.23 -7.56 21.04
C ILE A 17 21.26 -8.16 21.99
N ALA A 18 20.90 -9.19 22.77
CA ALA A 18 21.84 -9.87 23.66
C ALA A 18 22.97 -10.58 22.91
N GLN A 19 22.69 -11.11 21.68
CA GLN A 19 23.66 -11.84 20.89
C GLN A 19 24.52 -10.96 19.99
N HIS A 20 23.96 -9.88 19.45
CA HIS A 20 24.57 -9.09 18.37
C HIS A 20 24.77 -7.61 18.73
N GLY A 21 24.40 -7.18 19.93
CA GLY A 21 24.44 -5.78 20.31
C GLY A 21 23.22 -4.98 19.83
N PRO A 22 23.30 -3.63 19.86
CA PRO A 22 22.19 -2.76 19.54
C PRO A 22 21.60 -3.02 18.13
N MET A 23 20.27 -3.05 18.04
CA MET A 23 19.56 -3.25 16.78
C MET A 23 19.36 -1.91 16.08
N PRO A 24 19.62 -1.79 14.75
CA PRO A 24 19.28 -0.61 13.97
C PRO A 24 17.77 -0.34 13.99
N VAL A 25 17.38 0.95 14.08
CA VAL A 25 15.96 1.36 14.06
C VAL A 25 15.23 0.85 12.82
N THR A 26 15.89 0.86 11.66
CA THR A 26 15.34 0.32 10.40
C THR A 26 14.90 -1.13 10.55
N ARG A 27 15.72 -1.98 11.16
CA ARG A 27 15.39 -3.38 11.41
C ARG A 27 14.24 -3.51 12.41
N TYR A 28 14.31 -2.77 13.52
CA TYR A 28 13.26 -2.75 14.53
C TYR A 28 11.90 -2.38 13.92
N MET A 29 11.85 -1.31 13.13
CA MET A 29 10.63 -0.85 12.47
C MET A 29 10.14 -1.84 11.41
N GLY A 30 11.04 -2.39 10.60
CA GLY A 30 10.69 -3.38 9.58
C GLY A 30 10.01 -4.62 10.17
N GLU A 31 10.62 -5.24 11.19
CA GLU A 31 10.08 -6.41 11.88
C GLU A 31 8.75 -6.10 12.61
N SER A 32 8.67 -4.91 13.23
CA SER A 32 7.46 -4.47 13.93
C SER A 32 6.31 -4.24 12.97
N ASN A 33 6.54 -3.55 11.86
CA ASN A 33 5.53 -3.28 10.84
C ASN A 33 5.09 -4.57 10.14
N ALA A 34 6.04 -5.43 9.75
CA ALA A 34 5.72 -6.71 9.14
C ALA A 34 4.74 -7.51 10.02
N ARG A 35 5.03 -7.63 11.31
CA ARG A 35 4.14 -8.32 12.24
C ARG A 35 2.80 -7.61 12.41
N TYR A 36 2.81 -6.29 12.54
CA TYR A 36 1.61 -5.49 12.77
C TYR A 36 0.60 -5.65 11.63
N TYR A 37 1.06 -5.51 10.39
CA TYR A 37 0.20 -5.59 9.20
C TYR A 37 -0.15 -7.02 8.75
N THR A 38 0.59 -8.05 9.21
CA THR A 38 0.28 -9.45 8.86
C THR A 38 -0.63 -10.14 9.87
N THR A 39 -0.68 -9.68 11.13
CA THR A 39 -1.44 -10.36 12.18
C THR A 39 -2.87 -9.85 12.36
N ARG A 40 -3.17 -8.66 11.84
CA ARG A 40 -4.50 -8.04 11.92
C ARG A 40 -4.68 -7.01 10.80
N ASP A 41 -5.93 -6.66 10.52
CA ASP A 41 -6.25 -5.52 9.66
C ASP A 41 -6.33 -4.25 10.54
N PRO A 42 -5.35 -3.34 10.48
CA PRO A 42 -5.33 -2.14 11.31
C PRO A 42 -6.14 -0.98 10.73
N LEU A 43 -6.73 -1.15 9.53
CA LEU A 43 -7.37 -0.08 8.78
C LEU A 43 -8.89 -0.07 8.96
N GLY A 44 -9.48 1.13 8.81
CA GLY A 44 -10.91 1.36 8.84
C GLY A 44 -11.48 1.58 10.23
N ALA A 45 -12.82 1.70 10.33
CA ALA A 45 -13.54 2.08 11.54
C ALA A 45 -13.37 1.12 12.72
N ALA A 46 -13.04 -0.14 12.47
CA ALA A 46 -12.74 -1.15 13.49
C ALA A 46 -11.24 -1.34 13.74
N GLY A 47 -10.39 -0.64 13.01
CA GLY A 47 -8.93 -0.71 13.11
C GLY A 47 -8.35 0.42 13.97
N ASP A 48 -7.02 0.47 14.01
CA ASP A 48 -6.29 1.49 14.79
C ASP A 48 -6.17 2.82 14.01
N PHE A 49 -6.38 2.80 12.68
CA PHE A 49 -6.21 3.96 11.81
C PHE A 49 -7.38 4.12 10.84
N THR A 50 -7.81 5.36 10.66
CA THR A 50 -8.65 5.76 9.54
C THR A 50 -7.83 6.70 8.66
N THR A 51 -7.54 6.27 7.42
CA THR A 51 -6.75 7.06 6.47
C THR A 51 -7.63 7.95 5.61
N ALA A 52 -7.07 8.98 4.97
CA ALA A 52 -7.84 9.93 4.17
C ALA A 52 -8.73 9.27 3.10
N PRO A 53 -8.28 8.23 2.37
CA PRO A 53 -9.14 7.50 1.43
C PRO A 53 -10.35 6.82 2.09
N GLU A 54 -10.21 6.37 3.35
CA GLU A 54 -11.31 5.74 4.10
C GLU A 54 -12.31 6.75 4.67
N ILE A 55 -11.91 8.02 4.81
CA ILE A 55 -12.78 9.10 5.29
C ILE A 55 -13.66 9.64 4.15
N SER A 56 -13.09 9.84 2.96
CA SER A 56 -13.79 10.45 1.85
C SER A 56 -13.27 9.96 0.49
N GLN A 57 -14.20 9.50 -0.34
CA GLN A 57 -13.90 9.15 -1.73
C GLN A 57 -13.34 10.34 -2.54
N MET A 58 -13.65 11.58 -2.12
CA MET A 58 -13.15 12.79 -2.77
C MET A 58 -11.61 12.82 -2.79
N PHE A 59 -10.95 12.30 -1.74
CA PHE A 59 -9.50 12.23 -1.70
C PHE A 59 -8.94 11.40 -2.87
N GLY A 60 -9.49 10.21 -3.08
CA GLY A 60 -9.08 9.33 -4.18
C GLY A 60 -9.45 9.91 -5.55
N GLU A 61 -10.64 10.52 -5.68
CA GLU A 61 -11.07 11.17 -6.93
C GLU A 61 -10.15 12.33 -7.31
N MET A 62 -9.77 13.18 -6.35
CA MET A 62 -8.85 14.29 -6.61
C MET A 62 -7.46 13.79 -7.00
N ALA A 63 -6.94 12.76 -6.33
CA ALA A 63 -5.68 12.13 -6.71
C ALA A 63 -5.76 11.57 -8.14
N GLY A 64 -6.85 10.88 -8.49
CA GLY A 64 -7.07 10.34 -9.82
C GLY A 64 -7.17 11.41 -10.90
N LEU A 65 -7.88 12.52 -10.64
CA LEU A 65 -7.96 13.65 -11.57
C LEU A 65 -6.60 14.34 -11.77
N TRP A 66 -5.83 14.49 -10.69
CA TRP A 66 -4.48 15.03 -10.77
C TRP A 66 -3.55 14.15 -11.62
N LEU A 67 -3.58 12.83 -11.42
CA LEU A 67 -2.81 11.89 -12.23
C LEU A 67 -3.26 11.91 -13.71
N ALA A 68 -4.56 12.04 -13.97
CA ALA A 68 -5.09 12.16 -15.34
C ALA A 68 -4.66 13.48 -16.01
N ASP A 69 -4.53 14.58 -15.27
CA ASP A 69 -3.98 15.84 -15.77
C ASP A 69 -2.49 15.67 -16.15
N ILE A 70 -1.69 15.04 -15.28
CA ILE A 70 -0.27 14.73 -15.56
C ILE A 70 -0.17 13.86 -16.83
N TRP A 71 -0.95 12.79 -16.93
CA TRP A 71 -0.98 11.91 -18.10
C TRP A 71 -1.35 12.68 -19.38
N THR A 72 -2.33 13.59 -19.29
CA THR A 72 -2.73 14.43 -20.43
C THR A 72 -1.61 15.35 -20.88
N ARG A 73 -0.91 16.00 -19.94
CA ARG A 73 0.27 16.87 -20.22
C ARG A 73 1.45 16.09 -20.78
N ALA A 74 1.58 14.80 -20.40
CA ALA A 74 2.60 13.90 -20.95
C ALA A 74 2.28 13.36 -22.35
N GLY A 75 1.19 13.81 -22.98
CA GLY A 75 0.81 13.41 -24.33
C GLY A 75 -0.04 12.14 -24.40
N ARG A 76 -0.65 11.74 -23.29
CA ARG A 76 -1.58 10.58 -23.19
C ARG A 76 -0.97 9.25 -23.63
N PRO A 77 0.16 8.81 -23.06
CA PRO A 77 0.75 7.52 -23.41
C PRO A 77 -0.26 6.39 -23.17
N GLU A 78 -0.45 5.52 -24.17
CA GLU A 78 -1.48 4.46 -24.15
C GLU A 78 -1.17 3.34 -23.14
N ASP A 79 0.10 3.14 -22.85
CA ASP A 79 0.64 2.06 -22.01
C ASP A 79 0.98 2.49 -20.58
N ALA A 80 0.42 3.60 -20.11
CA ALA A 80 0.64 4.10 -18.76
C ALA A 80 0.18 3.08 -17.69
N LEU A 81 0.97 2.95 -16.63
CA LEU A 81 0.69 2.13 -15.47
C LEU A 81 0.22 2.99 -14.31
N TYR A 82 -0.75 2.50 -13.56
CA TYR A 82 -1.04 2.99 -12.20
C TYR A 82 -0.36 2.08 -11.20
N VAL A 83 0.49 2.64 -10.35
CA VAL A 83 1.20 1.89 -9.31
C VAL A 83 0.84 2.47 -7.95
N GLU A 84 0.47 1.63 -6.99
CA GLU A 84 0.24 2.05 -5.61
C GLU A 84 1.05 1.18 -4.64
N LEU A 85 1.75 1.84 -3.71
CA LEU A 85 2.56 1.20 -2.69
C LEU A 85 1.78 1.13 -1.37
N GLY A 86 1.58 -0.07 -0.85
CA GLY A 86 0.81 -0.26 0.36
C GLY A 86 -0.64 0.20 0.24
N PRO A 87 -1.42 -0.30 -0.74
CA PRO A 87 -2.75 0.21 -1.08
C PRO A 87 -3.81 -0.02 0.00
N GLY A 88 -3.46 -0.65 1.11
CA GLY A 88 -4.39 -0.97 2.17
C GLY A 88 -5.56 -1.82 1.67
N ARG A 89 -6.79 -1.33 1.76
CA ARG A 89 -7.97 -2.03 1.21
C ARG A 89 -8.22 -1.73 -0.27
N GLY A 90 -7.37 -0.93 -0.91
CA GLY A 90 -7.52 -0.52 -2.30
C GLY A 90 -8.55 0.61 -2.51
N THR A 91 -8.95 1.30 -1.45
CA THR A 91 -9.96 2.37 -1.50
C THR A 91 -9.48 3.55 -2.34
N LEU A 92 -8.22 3.99 -2.14
CA LEU A 92 -7.62 5.05 -2.95
C LEU A 92 -7.59 4.67 -4.43
N ALA A 93 -7.04 3.50 -4.76
CA ALA A 93 -6.97 3.02 -6.14
C ALA A 93 -8.35 2.98 -6.80
N LYS A 94 -9.36 2.42 -6.12
CA LYS A 94 -10.72 2.31 -6.63
C LYS A 94 -11.30 3.67 -7.03
N ASP A 95 -11.18 4.67 -6.16
CA ASP A 95 -11.74 6.00 -6.39
C ASP A 95 -10.92 6.79 -7.43
N ALA A 96 -9.58 6.68 -7.38
CA ALA A 96 -8.69 7.29 -8.35
C ALA A 96 -8.92 6.74 -9.76
N LEU A 97 -9.00 5.43 -9.93
CA LEU A 97 -9.23 4.79 -11.23
C LEU A 97 -10.60 5.15 -11.81
N ARG A 98 -11.61 5.31 -10.97
CA ARG A 98 -12.94 5.80 -11.42
C ARG A 98 -12.84 7.21 -11.99
N ALA A 99 -12.12 8.11 -11.28
CA ALA A 99 -11.91 9.47 -11.73
C ALA A 99 -11.05 9.53 -13.00
N MET A 100 -9.96 8.76 -13.08
CA MET A 100 -9.14 8.62 -14.28
C MET A 100 -9.95 8.16 -15.49
N ALA A 101 -10.83 7.17 -15.29
CA ALA A 101 -11.68 6.64 -16.36
C ALA A 101 -12.62 7.70 -16.94
N SER A 102 -13.10 8.66 -16.14
CA SER A 102 -13.90 9.79 -16.61
C SER A 102 -13.12 10.74 -17.54
N GLN A 103 -11.79 10.75 -17.44
CA GLN A 103 -10.88 11.52 -18.27
C GLN A 103 -10.32 10.70 -19.48
N GLY A 104 -10.81 9.47 -19.67
CA GLY A 104 -10.36 8.58 -20.74
C GLY A 104 -9.10 7.76 -20.41
N LEU A 105 -8.54 7.90 -19.22
CA LEU A 105 -7.36 7.14 -18.77
C LEU A 105 -7.81 5.82 -18.12
N ARG A 106 -7.33 4.69 -18.64
CA ARG A 106 -7.58 3.33 -18.11
C ARG A 106 -6.25 2.57 -18.03
N PRO A 107 -5.41 2.88 -17.03
CA PRO A 107 -4.10 2.28 -16.91
C PRO A 107 -4.18 0.81 -16.48
N GLN A 108 -3.14 0.04 -16.73
CA GLN A 108 -2.92 -1.23 -16.04
C GLN A 108 -2.59 -0.95 -14.57
N VAL A 109 -3.17 -1.74 -13.67
CA VAL A 109 -3.07 -1.52 -12.23
C VAL A 109 -2.05 -2.47 -11.62
N HIS A 110 -1.07 -1.93 -10.94
CA HIS A 110 -0.01 -2.65 -10.24
C HIS A 110 0.00 -2.23 -8.77
N LEU A 111 -0.11 -3.19 -7.86
CA LEU A 111 -0.17 -2.96 -6.43
C LEU A 111 1.02 -3.63 -5.75
N VAL A 112 1.79 -2.87 -5.00
CA VAL A 112 2.90 -3.42 -4.19
C VAL A 112 2.37 -3.64 -2.78
N GLU A 113 2.12 -4.91 -2.43
CA GLU A 113 1.49 -5.31 -1.17
C GLU A 113 2.08 -6.64 -0.68
N GLY A 114 2.58 -6.68 0.54
CA GLY A 114 3.17 -7.88 1.14
C GLY A 114 2.17 -8.78 1.88
N SER A 115 0.96 -8.29 2.18
CA SER A 115 -0.05 -9.02 2.92
C SER A 115 -1.00 -9.79 2.00
N GLU A 116 -0.99 -11.13 2.04
CA GLU A 116 -1.94 -11.95 1.27
C GLU A 116 -3.41 -11.67 1.64
N ALA A 117 -3.68 -11.36 2.90
CA ALA A 117 -5.02 -11.01 3.36
C ALA A 117 -5.51 -9.72 2.68
N LEU A 118 -4.66 -8.69 2.60
CA LEU A 118 -4.98 -7.45 1.90
C LEU A 118 -5.07 -7.65 0.39
N ARG A 119 -4.20 -8.45 -0.23
CA ARG A 119 -4.31 -8.80 -1.66
C ARG A 119 -5.66 -9.43 -2.01
N THR A 120 -6.19 -10.27 -1.12
CA THR A 120 -7.52 -10.87 -1.32
C THR A 120 -8.61 -9.80 -1.36
N VAL A 121 -8.58 -8.85 -0.44
CA VAL A 121 -9.52 -7.73 -0.38
C VAL A 121 -9.38 -6.82 -1.61
N GLN A 122 -8.14 -6.49 -1.96
CA GLN A 122 -7.79 -5.65 -3.11
C GLN A 122 -8.23 -6.31 -4.42
N GLY A 123 -7.99 -7.61 -4.59
CA GLY A 123 -8.38 -8.36 -5.80
C GLY A 123 -9.90 -8.40 -6.01
N ALA A 124 -10.68 -8.43 -4.92
CA ALA A 124 -12.13 -8.32 -4.99
C ALA A 124 -12.61 -6.91 -5.39
N ALA A 125 -11.88 -5.87 -4.97
CA ALA A 125 -12.22 -4.47 -5.26
C ALA A 125 -11.70 -3.99 -6.63
N LEU A 126 -10.57 -4.53 -7.09
CA LEU A 126 -9.79 -4.07 -8.26
C LEU A 126 -9.51 -5.25 -9.19
N ALA A 127 -10.55 -5.69 -9.91
CA ALA A 127 -10.43 -6.80 -10.85
C ALA A 127 -9.35 -6.54 -11.91
N GLY A 128 -8.42 -7.50 -12.08
CA GLY A 128 -7.32 -7.41 -13.03
C GLY A 128 -6.08 -6.69 -12.52
N ALA A 129 -6.05 -6.25 -11.26
CA ALA A 129 -4.84 -5.71 -10.65
C ALA A 129 -3.73 -6.78 -10.56
N GLN A 130 -2.50 -6.38 -10.83
CA GLN A 130 -1.30 -7.20 -10.70
C GLN A 130 -0.62 -6.88 -9.36
N PHE A 131 -0.20 -7.94 -8.64
CA PHE A 131 0.39 -7.81 -7.31
C PHE A 131 1.89 -8.04 -7.35
N HIS A 132 2.62 -7.26 -6.58
CA HIS A 132 4.07 -7.30 -6.44
C HIS A 132 4.48 -7.34 -4.97
N ASP A 133 5.54 -8.08 -4.66
CA ASP A 133 6.13 -8.12 -3.32
C ASP A 133 7.07 -6.93 -3.08
N SER A 134 7.65 -6.38 -4.15
CA SER A 134 8.57 -5.25 -4.11
C SER A 134 8.51 -4.44 -5.40
N LEU A 135 9.19 -3.29 -5.40
CA LEU A 135 9.35 -2.43 -6.59
C LEU A 135 10.15 -3.12 -7.71
N ASP A 136 11.00 -4.09 -7.38
CA ASP A 136 11.92 -4.71 -8.34
C ASP A 136 11.20 -5.52 -9.44
N SER A 137 9.97 -5.94 -9.17
CA SER A 137 9.15 -6.70 -10.13
C SER A 137 8.21 -5.84 -10.97
N LEU A 138 8.22 -4.51 -10.77
CA LEU A 138 7.41 -3.60 -11.59
C LEU A 138 8.00 -3.45 -12.99
N PRO A 139 7.17 -3.30 -14.04
CA PRO A 139 7.64 -2.90 -15.35
C PRO A 139 8.32 -1.53 -15.29
N THR A 140 9.51 -1.39 -15.90
CA THR A 140 10.31 -0.15 -15.88
C THR A 140 10.40 0.53 -17.25
N ASP A 141 9.82 -0.07 -18.26
CA ASP A 141 9.85 0.36 -19.66
C ASP A 141 8.64 1.20 -20.08
N ARG A 142 7.79 1.57 -19.13
CA ARG A 142 6.52 2.28 -19.36
C ARG A 142 6.36 3.49 -18.46
N PRO A 143 5.53 4.49 -18.85
CA PRO A 143 5.16 5.60 -17.98
C PRO A 143 4.42 5.09 -16.73
N ILE A 144 4.87 5.52 -15.56
CA ILE A 144 4.30 5.12 -14.27
C ILE A 144 3.66 6.33 -13.60
N LEU A 145 2.39 6.19 -13.23
CA LEU A 145 1.63 7.07 -12.35
C LEU A 145 1.64 6.44 -10.95
N LEU A 146 2.45 7.00 -10.06
CA LEU A 146 2.69 6.47 -8.72
C LEU A 146 2.03 7.34 -7.67
#